data_4552bec3aef5b3a79d29d1d6ece13746
#
_entry.id   4552bec3aef5b3a79d29d1d6ece13746
#
_cell.length_a   1.000
_cell.length_b   1.000
_cell.length_c   1.000
_cell.angle_alpha   90.00
_cell.angle_beta   90.00
_cell.angle_gamma   90.00
#
_symmetry.space_group_name_H-M   'P 1'
#
loop_
_entity.id
_entity.type
_entity.pdbx_description
1 polymer ?
#
loop_
_entity_poly.entity_id
_entity_poly.type
_entity_poly.pdbx_seq_one_letter_code
_entity_poly.pdbx_strand_id
1 'polypeptide(L)'
;MLPAVGRWDGFASFMVPRKLGGGGCVCMAYRHSGLGMPDRIAYMRGLCESEPGPGVLAFVDGEAAGWCSIAPKSTYRALVNSRTIPRVDDADAWSAVCFVVRSGFRRRGLMYELLDGAVEHARARGAIAIEGYPVDPEGDRVDQTSAYVGTVRLFEAHGFERVLRTAGRRGGKPRWLVRRTLT
;
A
#
# COMPACT_ATOMS: atom_id res chain seq x y z
N MET A 1 4.02 -4.78 -13.92
CA MET A 1 3.34 -3.81 -13.04
C MET A 1 2.79 -2.66 -13.87
N LEU A 2 1.57 -2.21 -13.59
CA LEU A 2 0.93 -1.11 -14.32
C LEU A 2 0.27 -0.15 -13.31
N PRO A 3 0.27 1.18 -13.57
CA PRO A 3 -0.50 2.12 -12.77
C PRO A 3 -1.99 1.75 -12.74
N ALA A 4 -2.67 2.03 -11.64
CA ALA A 4 -4.11 1.79 -11.53
C ALA A 4 -4.96 2.81 -12.31
N VAL A 5 -4.37 3.91 -12.74
CA VAL A 5 -5.05 4.90 -13.59
C VAL A 5 -5.53 4.24 -14.88
N GLY A 6 -6.82 4.43 -15.21
CA GLY A 6 -7.48 3.81 -16.35
C GLY A 6 -7.71 2.29 -16.23
N ARG A 7 -7.49 1.69 -15.03
CA ARG A 7 -7.56 0.23 -14.81
C ARG A 7 -8.47 -0.16 -13.67
N TRP A 8 -9.58 0.54 -13.53
CA TRP A 8 -10.58 0.26 -12.50
C TRP A 8 -11.03 -1.21 -12.50
N ASP A 9 -11.31 -1.80 -13.67
CA ASP A 9 -11.81 -3.17 -13.77
C ASP A 9 -10.79 -4.19 -13.24
N GLY A 10 -9.50 -3.97 -13.50
CA GLY A 10 -8.43 -4.77 -12.92
C GLY A 10 -8.41 -4.70 -11.39
N PHE A 11 -8.50 -3.49 -10.81
CA PHE A 11 -8.60 -3.30 -9.37
C PHE A 11 -9.86 -3.94 -8.79
N ALA A 12 -11.03 -3.68 -9.41
CA ALA A 12 -12.32 -4.14 -8.93
C ALA A 12 -12.43 -5.67 -8.96
N SER A 13 -11.80 -6.35 -9.92
CA SER A 13 -11.91 -7.78 -10.15
C SER A 13 -11.59 -8.65 -8.93
N PHE A 14 -10.76 -8.15 -7.99
CA PHE A 14 -10.39 -8.88 -6.77
C PHE A 14 -10.42 -8.05 -5.48
N MET A 15 -10.49 -6.72 -5.59
CA MET A 15 -10.55 -5.83 -4.42
C MET A 15 -11.98 -5.49 -4.00
N VAL A 16 -12.93 -5.51 -4.94
CA VAL A 16 -14.35 -5.29 -4.63
C VAL A 16 -14.97 -6.62 -4.21
N PRO A 17 -15.58 -6.71 -3.00
CA PRO A 17 -16.21 -7.94 -2.55
C PRO A 17 -17.45 -8.27 -3.39
N ARG A 18 -17.65 -9.56 -3.67
CA ARG A 18 -18.84 -10.02 -4.42
C ARG A 18 -20.16 -9.75 -3.68
N LYS A 19 -20.14 -9.69 -2.35
CA LYS A 19 -21.27 -9.34 -1.49
C LYS A 19 -20.95 -8.05 -0.74
N LEU A 20 -21.73 -7.01 -0.97
CA LEU A 20 -21.49 -5.67 -0.41
C LEU A 20 -21.65 -5.57 1.12
N GLY A 21 -22.22 -6.57 1.77
CA GLY A 21 -22.35 -6.65 3.24
C GLY A 21 -21.11 -7.13 3.98
N GLY A 22 -20.03 -7.49 3.30
CA GLY A 22 -18.77 -7.89 3.91
C GLY A 22 -17.91 -6.68 4.32
N GLY A 23 -17.25 -6.76 5.49
CA GLY A 23 -16.36 -5.71 6.01
C GLY A 23 -15.03 -5.51 5.25
N GLY A 24 -14.95 -5.93 3.97
CA GLY A 24 -13.75 -5.85 3.15
C GLY A 24 -13.27 -4.41 2.95
N CYS A 25 -11.96 -4.23 2.87
CA CYS A 25 -11.35 -2.93 2.61
C CYS A 25 -11.19 -2.74 1.09
N VAL A 26 -11.98 -1.85 0.47
CA VAL A 26 -11.68 -1.39 -0.89
C VAL A 26 -10.58 -0.34 -0.79
N CYS A 27 -9.41 -0.77 -0.38
CA CYS A 27 -8.16 -0.05 -0.15
C CYS A 27 -8.31 1.33 0.54
N MET A 28 -9.08 1.35 1.63
CA MET A 28 -9.21 2.53 2.50
C MET A 28 -8.08 2.65 3.52
N ALA A 29 -7.03 1.81 3.40
CA ALA A 29 -5.87 1.89 4.28
C ALA A 29 -5.33 3.32 4.31
N TYR A 30 -5.40 3.93 5.50
CA TYR A 30 -5.00 5.32 5.78
C TYR A 30 -5.75 6.42 5.00
N ARG A 31 -6.74 6.10 4.15
CA ARG A 31 -7.54 7.10 3.41
C ARG A 31 -8.76 7.54 4.21
N HIS A 32 -9.86 6.81 4.12
CA HIS A 32 -11.16 7.20 4.67
C HIS A 32 -11.84 6.02 5.39
N SER A 33 -11.61 5.86 6.69
CA SER A 33 -12.14 4.73 7.48
C SER A 33 -13.67 4.77 7.68
N GLY A 34 -14.26 5.96 7.62
CA GLY A 34 -15.69 6.16 7.91
C GLY A 34 -16.66 5.92 6.74
N LEU A 35 -16.16 5.63 5.51
CA LEU A 35 -17.02 5.41 4.35
C LEU A 35 -17.67 4.03 4.38
N GLY A 36 -18.95 3.97 3.98
CA GLY A 36 -19.66 2.74 3.65
C GLY A 36 -19.11 2.06 2.39
N MET A 37 -19.43 0.79 2.15
CA MET A 37 -18.86 0.04 1.02
C MET A 37 -19.15 0.68 -0.35
N PRO A 38 -20.38 1.15 -0.65
CA PRO A 38 -20.66 1.83 -1.93
C PRO A 38 -19.80 3.08 -2.12
N ASP A 39 -19.64 3.89 -1.07
CA ASP A 39 -18.85 5.12 -1.13
C ASP A 39 -17.35 4.85 -1.28
N ARG A 40 -16.83 3.77 -0.66
CA ARG A 40 -15.44 3.32 -0.86
C ARG A 40 -15.17 2.94 -2.31
N ILE A 41 -16.11 2.23 -2.92
CA ILE A 41 -16.03 1.83 -4.33
C ILE A 41 -16.03 3.06 -5.23
N ALA A 42 -16.97 3.99 -5.02
CA ALA A 42 -17.05 5.23 -5.79
C ALA A 42 -15.79 6.08 -5.63
N TYR A 43 -15.31 6.23 -4.39
CA TYR A 43 -14.08 6.97 -4.08
C TYR A 43 -12.85 6.38 -4.78
N MET A 44 -12.65 5.07 -4.69
CA MET A 44 -11.51 4.41 -5.33
C MET A 44 -11.60 4.42 -6.85
N ARG A 45 -12.83 4.32 -7.42
CA ARG A 45 -13.03 4.46 -8.86
C ARG A 45 -12.58 5.85 -9.32
N GLY A 46 -13.01 6.91 -8.64
CA GLY A 46 -12.59 8.28 -8.97
C GLY A 46 -11.07 8.46 -8.89
N LEU A 47 -10.39 7.84 -7.92
CA LEU A 47 -8.92 7.85 -7.87
C LEU A 47 -8.27 7.09 -9.04
N CYS A 48 -8.90 6.02 -9.55
CA CYS A 48 -8.42 5.31 -10.73
C CYS A 48 -8.67 6.08 -12.05
N GLU A 49 -9.51 7.10 -12.03
CA GLU A 49 -9.82 7.95 -13.19
C GLU A 49 -8.95 9.23 -13.24
N SER A 50 -8.08 9.44 -12.25
CA SER A 50 -7.26 10.65 -12.12
C SER A 50 -5.80 10.35 -11.76
N GLU A 51 -4.88 11.23 -12.20
CA GLU A 51 -3.48 11.19 -11.77
C GLU A 51 -3.33 11.74 -10.32
N PRO A 52 -2.36 11.27 -9.59
CA PRO A 52 -1.34 10.26 -9.91
C PRO A 52 -1.84 8.82 -9.79
N GLY A 53 -3.13 8.60 -9.50
CA GLY A 53 -3.75 7.32 -9.22
C GLY A 53 -3.48 6.81 -7.80
N PRO A 54 -4.24 5.78 -7.36
CA PRO A 54 -4.18 5.27 -6.00
C PRO A 54 -3.09 4.23 -5.76
N GLY A 55 -2.37 3.80 -6.81
CA GLY A 55 -1.36 2.76 -6.70
C GLY A 55 -1.07 1.99 -7.98
N VAL A 56 -0.51 0.80 -7.85
CA VAL A 56 -0.13 -0.08 -8.96
C VAL A 56 -0.78 -1.45 -8.85
N LEU A 57 -1.00 -2.07 -10.01
CA LEU A 57 -1.55 -3.42 -10.18
C LEU A 57 -0.49 -4.34 -10.79
N ALA A 58 -0.40 -5.55 -10.26
CA ALA A 58 0.31 -6.66 -10.88
C ALA A 58 -0.64 -7.44 -11.77
N PHE A 59 -0.20 -7.74 -13.00
CA PHE A 59 -0.90 -8.63 -13.92
C PHE A 59 -0.01 -9.85 -14.19
N VAL A 60 -0.62 -11.04 -14.18
CA VAL A 60 -0.01 -12.31 -14.55
C VAL A 60 -0.93 -12.95 -15.58
N ASP A 61 -0.41 -13.26 -16.76
CA ASP A 61 -1.17 -13.82 -17.88
C ASP A 61 -2.44 -13.05 -18.23
N GLY A 62 -2.37 -11.71 -18.14
CA GLY A 62 -3.49 -10.79 -18.40
C GLY A 62 -4.49 -10.64 -17.25
N GLU A 63 -4.34 -11.40 -16.16
CA GLU A 63 -5.22 -11.37 -14.99
C GLU A 63 -4.64 -10.49 -13.88
N ALA A 64 -5.45 -9.62 -13.27
CA ALA A 64 -5.02 -8.82 -12.13
C ALA A 64 -4.79 -9.73 -10.91
N ALA A 65 -3.55 -9.78 -10.45
CA ALA A 65 -3.04 -10.72 -9.45
C ALA A 65 -2.63 -10.06 -8.13
N GLY A 66 -2.34 -8.75 -8.16
CA GLY A 66 -1.89 -8.04 -6.96
C GLY A 66 -2.08 -6.53 -7.03
N TRP A 67 -2.01 -5.91 -5.87
CA TRP A 67 -2.21 -4.49 -5.63
C TRP A 67 -1.19 -3.95 -4.64
N CYS A 68 -0.62 -2.77 -4.93
CA CYS A 68 0.07 -1.94 -3.95
C CYS A 68 -0.55 -0.53 -3.96
N SER A 69 -1.05 -0.09 -2.79
CA SER A 69 -1.47 1.29 -2.60
C SER A 69 -0.24 2.17 -2.39
N ILE A 70 0.02 3.06 -3.33
CA ILE A 70 1.09 4.05 -3.26
C ILE A 70 0.61 5.37 -3.86
N ALA A 71 0.84 6.47 -3.15
CA ALA A 71 0.51 7.84 -3.57
C ALA A 71 1.27 8.84 -2.68
N PRO A 72 1.26 10.16 -3.00
CA PRO A 72 1.77 11.20 -2.09
C PRO A 72 1.19 11.04 -0.68
N LYS A 73 2.01 11.16 0.36
CA LYS A 73 1.62 10.99 1.77
C LYS A 73 0.46 11.92 2.16
N SER A 74 0.45 13.13 1.60
CA SER A 74 -0.61 14.12 1.80
C SER A 74 -2.01 13.61 1.44
N THR A 75 -2.13 12.62 0.54
CA THR A 75 -3.42 12.03 0.13
C THR A 75 -3.96 11.01 1.14
N TYR A 76 -3.15 10.56 2.10
CA TYR A 76 -3.54 9.61 3.13
C TYR A 76 -3.89 10.32 4.44
N ARG A 77 -5.12 10.81 4.54
CA ARG A 77 -5.60 11.62 5.67
C ARG A 77 -5.30 11.03 7.05
N ALA A 78 -5.53 9.73 7.22
CA ALA A 78 -5.28 9.05 8.49
C ALA A 78 -3.78 8.90 8.80
N LEU A 79 -2.92 8.94 7.78
CA LEU A 79 -1.48 8.90 7.94
C LEU A 79 -0.94 10.28 8.32
N VAL A 80 -1.39 11.33 7.65
CA VAL A 80 -1.04 12.72 7.96
C VAL A 80 -1.40 13.09 9.40
N ASN A 81 -2.56 12.61 9.89
CA ASN A 81 -3.04 12.86 11.24
C ASN A 81 -2.67 11.74 12.24
N SER A 82 -1.72 10.88 11.91
CA SER A 82 -1.37 9.75 12.76
C SER A 82 -0.63 10.19 14.03
N ARG A 83 -1.12 9.75 15.19
CA ARG A 83 -0.44 9.94 16.48
C ARG A 83 0.69 8.91 16.71
N THR A 84 0.71 7.83 15.96
CA THR A 84 1.65 6.72 16.17
C THR A 84 2.74 6.64 15.09
N ILE A 85 2.55 7.35 13.98
CA ILE A 85 3.50 7.45 12.88
C ILE A 85 3.87 8.93 12.74
N PRO A 86 4.98 9.37 13.32
CA PRO A 86 5.36 10.77 13.29
C PRO A 86 5.81 11.19 11.89
N ARG A 87 5.77 12.48 11.63
CA ARG A 87 6.38 13.09 10.45
C ARG A 87 7.89 13.12 10.63
N VAL A 88 8.64 12.81 9.60
CA VAL A 88 10.11 12.78 9.63
C VAL A 88 10.70 14.12 9.22
N ASP A 89 10.11 14.73 8.18
CA ASP A 89 10.52 16.02 7.62
C ASP A 89 9.33 16.70 6.93
N ASP A 90 9.57 17.83 6.27
CA ASP A 90 8.54 18.59 5.56
C ASP A 90 8.30 18.14 4.12
N ALA A 91 9.07 17.17 3.63
CA ALA A 91 8.88 16.63 2.28
C ALA A 91 7.57 15.84 2.17
N ASP A 92 6.84 16.02 1.07
CA ASP A 92 5.69 15.17 0.74
C ASP A 92 6.19 13.88 0.09
N ALA A 93 6.81 13.01 0.91
CA ALA A 93 7.22 11.69 0.48
C ALA A 93 5.99 10.88 0.03
N TRP A 94 6.18 9.99 -0.94
CA TRP A 94 5.14 9.02 -1.26
C TRP A 94 5.07 7.93 -0.19
N SER A 95 3.93 7.27 -0.05
CA SER A 95 3.71 6.25 0.97
C SER A 95 3.16 4.97 0.36
N ALA A 96 3.89 3.86 0.53
CA ALA A 96 3.43 2.51 0.22
C ALA A 96 2.77 1.91 1.47
N VAL A 97 1.43 1.76 1.45
CA VAL A 97 0.67 1.53 2.69
C VAL A 97 -0.09 0.20 2.74
N CYS A 98 -0.33 -0.43 1.59
CA CYS A 98 -1.16 -1.64 1.54
C CYS A 98 -0.75 -2.52 0.37
N PHE A 99 -0.54 -3.80 0.64
CA PHE A 99 -0.27 -4.83 -0.36
C PHE A 99 -1.36 -5.91 -0.29
N VAL A 100 -1.91 -6.27 -1.44
CA VAL A 100 -2.83 -7.40 -1.56
C VAL A 100 -2.38 -8.29 -2.71
N VAL A 101 -2.21 -9.57 -2.44
CA VAL A 101 -1.98 -10.58 -3.48
C VAL A 101 -3.14 -11.55 -3.49
N ARG A 102 -3.77 -11.70 -4.64
CA ARG A 102 -4.90 -12.59 -4.87
C ARG A 102 -4.51 -14.04 -4.53
N SER A 103 -5.42 -14.80 -3.92
CA SER A 103 -5.13 -16.09 -3.30
C SER A 103 -4.38 -17.08 -4.23
N GLY A 104 -4.77 -17.20 -5.48
CA GLY A 104 -4.14 -18.08 -6.47
C GLY A 104 -2.72 -17.69 -6.89
N PHE A 105 -2.26 -16.47 -6.55
CA PHE A 105 -0.97 -15.92 -6.96
C PHE A 105 0.01 -15.70 -5.80
N ARG A 106 -0.36 -16.15 -4.58
CA ARG A 106 0.48 -15.99 -3.39
C ARG A 106 1.70 -16.90 -3.43
N ARG A 107 2.72 -16.56 -2.63
CA ARG A 107 3.99 -17.31 -2.49
C ARG A 107 4.81 -17.44 -3.79
N ARG A 108 4.64 -16.50 -4.71
CA ARG A 108 5.38 -16.40 -5.98
C ARG A 108 6.25 -15.14 -6.08
N GLY A 109 6.58 -14.51 -4.94
CA GLY A 109 7.40 -13.30 -4.93
C GLY A 109 6.67 -12.00 -5.28
N LEU A 110 5.37 -12.04 -5.63
CA LEU A 110 4.63 -10.92 -6.20
C LEU A 110 4.62 -9.64 -5.34
N MET A 111 4.79 -9.76 -4.02
CA MET A 111 4.92 -8.58 -3.14
C MET A 111 6.21 -7.81 -3.38
N TYR A 112 7.31 -8.51 -3.74
CA TYR A 112 8.58 -7.88 -4.09
C TYR A 112 8.43 -7.09 -5.38
N GLU A 113 7.86 -7.70 -6.41
CA GLU A 113 7.61 -7.05 -7.69
C GLU A 113 6.61 -5.88 -7.58
N LEU A 114 5.60 -5.98 -6.70
CA LEU A 114 4.67 -4.89 -6.41
C LEU A 114 5.38 -3.69 -5.80
N LEU A 115 6.34 -3.91 -4.89
CA LEU A 115 7.10 -2.82 -4.28
C LEU A 115 8.05 -2.18 -5.30
N ASP A 116 8.72 -2.97 -6.15
CA ASP A 116 9.52 -2.45 -7.27
C ASP A 116 8.67 -1.58 -8.21
N GLY A 117 7.53 -2.10 -8.63
CA GLY A 117 6.61 -1.34 -9.49
C GLY A 117 6.06 -0.08 -8.82
N ALA A 118 5.86 -0.10 -7.51
CA ALA A 118 5.46 1.07 -6.73
C ALA A 118 6.58 2.13 -6.68
N VAL A 119 7.83 1.70 -6.52
CA VAL A 119 9.01 2.58 -6.55
C VAL A 119 9.12 3.26 -7.92
N GLU A 120 9.04 2.49 -9.00
CA GLU A 120 9.13 3.04 -10.36
C GLU A 120 7.96 3.99 -10.68
N HIS A 121 6.74 3.64 -10.23
CA HIS A 121 5.57 4.49 -10.39
C HIS A 121 5.73 5.86 -9.69
N ALA A 122 6.24 5.87 -8.48
CA ALA A 122 6.50 7.10 -7.72
C ALA A 122 7.64 7.91 -8.36
N ARG A 123 8.76 7.25 -8.75
CA ARG A 123 9.89 7.89 -9.41
C ARG A 123 9.48 8.58 -10.71
N ALA A 124 8.70 7.91 -11.55
CA ALA A 124 8.20 8.47 -12.81
C ALA A 124 7.30 9.70 -12.63
N ARG A 125 6.84 9.96 -11.39
CA ARG A 125 6.00 11.12 -11.02
C ARG A 125 6.75 12.14 -10.14
N GLY A 126 8.07 12.07 -10.12
CA GLY A 126 8.91 13.04 -9.41
C GLY A 126 8.93 12.89 -7.89
N ALA A 127 8.55 11.74 -7.35
CA ALA A 127 8.70 11.48 -5.92
C ALA A 127 10.19 11.56 -5.53
N ILE A 128 10.50 12.30 -4.48
CA ILE A 128 11.88 12.43 -3.95
C ILE A 128 12.20 11.36 -2.90
N ALA A 129 11.18 10.79 -2.28
CA ALA A 129 11.31 9.72 -1.31
C ALA A 129 10.02 8.89 -1.22
N ILE A 130 10.17 7.65 -0.77
CA ILE A 130 9.04 6.77 -0.45
C ILE A 130 9.18 6.32 1.00
N GLU A 131 8.08 6.33 1.73
CA GLU A 131 7.96 5.77 3.07
C GLU A 131 7.10 4.50 3.06
N GLY A 132 7.41 3.59 3.96
CA GLY A 132 6.61 2.43 4.29
C GLY A 132 6.45 2.29 5.80
N TYR A 133 5.44 1.52 6.21
CA TYR A 133 5.15 1.34 7.64
C TYR A 133 4.98 -0.14 7.98
N PRO A 134 5.98 -0.98 7.62
CA PRO A 134 5.90 -2.42 7.78
C PRO A 134 5.87 -2.88 9.23
N VAL A 135 5.45 -4.13 9.41
CA VAL A 135 5.65 -4.85 10.67
C VAL A 135 7.05 -5.45 10.72
N ASP A 136 7.64 -5.47 11.92
CA ASP A 136 8.83 -6.27 12.20
C ASP A 136 8.39 -7.60 12.81
N PRO A 137 8.62 -8.73 12.12
CA PRO A 137 8.23 -10.04 12.64
C PRO A 137 8.98 -10.45 13.92
N GLU A 138 10.18 -9.88 14.19
CA GLU A 138 11.05 -10.27 15.31
C GLU A 138 11.31 -11.80 15.35
N GLY A 139 11.42 -12.43 14.17
CA GLY A 139 11.64 -13.87 14.02
C GLY A 139 10.38 -14.73 13.95
N ASP A 140 9.21 -14.19 14.29
CA ASP A 140 7.95 -14.92 14.27
C ASP A 140 7.20 -14.82 12.93
N ARG A 141 6.15 -15.62 12.79
CA ARG A 141 5.21 -15.48 11.68
C ARG A 141 4.32 -14.23 11.83
N VAL A 142 4.09 -13.52 10.75
CA VAL A 142 3.10 -12.45 10.67
C VAL A 142 1.82 -13.04 10.09
N ASP A 143 0.69 -12.82 10.76
CA ASP A 143 -0.62 -13.23 10.23
C ASP A 143 -1.00 -12.42 8.98
N GLN A 144 -1.89 -12.99 8.16
CA GLN A 144 -2.29 -12.38 6.88
C GLN A 144 -2.94 -11.02 7.03
N THR A 145 -3.70 -10.80 8.11
CA THR A 145 -4.40 -9.55 8.37
C THR A 145 -3.46 -8.44 8.84
N SER A 146 -2.28 -8.79 9.31
CA SER A 146 -1.22 -7.87 9.70
C SER A 146 -0.19 -7.65 8.58
N ALA A 147 -0.01 -8.62 7.70
CA ALA A 147 0.99 -8.60 6.64
C ALA A 147 0.68 -7.64 5.47
N TYR A 148 -0.53 -7.08 5.39
CA TYR A 148 -0.89 -6.20 4.28
C TYR A 148 -0.06 -4.90 4.22
N VAL A 149 0.55 -4.49 5.30
CA VAL A 149 1.47 -3.34 5.32
C VAL A 149 2.90 -3.69 4.90
N GLY A 150 3.15 -4.95 4.57
CA GLY A 150 4.49 -5.48 4.31
C GLY A 150 5.27 -5.79 5.58
N THR A 151 6.43 -6.42 5.41
CA THR A 151 7.39 -6.68 6.49
C THR A 151 8.64 -5.81 6.30
N VAL A 152 9.37 -5.55 7.38
CA VAL A 152 10.64 -4.79 7.31
C VAL A 152 11.59 -5.43 6.30
N ARG A 153 11.72 -6.76 6.31
CA ARG A 153 12.57 -7.49 5.35
C ARG A 153 12.19 -7.24 3.88
N LEU A 154 10.89 -7.13 3.56
CA LEU A 154 10.44 -6.80 2.20
C LEU A 154 10.99 -5.44 1.76
N PHE A 155 10.87 -4.42 2.61
CA PHE A 155 11.31 -3.07 2.29
C PHE A 155 12.84 -2.95 2.25
N GLU A 156 13.55 -3.56 3.21
CA GLU A 156 15.03 -3.56 3.24
C GLU A 156 15.62 -4.20 1.98
N ALA A 157 15.01 -5.28 1.48
CA ALA A 157 15.42 -5.91 0.23
C ALA A 157 15.28 -4.99 -1.01
N HIS A 158 14.53 -3.88 -0.90
CA HIS A 158 14.34 -2.87 -1.94
C HIS A 158 15.04 -1.54 -1.62
N GLY A 159 16.04 -1.57 -0.74
CA GLY A 159 16.85 -0.39 -0.41
C GLY A 159 16.15 0.66 0.46
N PHE A 160 15.13 0.25 1.22
CA PHE A 160 14.59 1.09 2.27
C PHE A 160 15.38 0.92 3.56
N GLU A 161 15.62 2.01 4.24
CA GLU A 161 16.30 2.05 5.54
C GLU A 161 15.30 2.28 6.67
N ARG A 162 15.56 1.70 7.84
CA ARG A 162 14.78 1.97 9.05
C ARG A 162 15.08 3.39 9.54
N VAL A 163 14.06 4.22 9.66
CA VAL A 163 14.20 5.59 10.18
C VAL A 163 13.89 5.64 11.66
N LEU A 164 12.74 5.11 12.06
CA LEU A 164 12.33 5.07 13.46
C LEU A 164 11.34 3.94 13.75
N ARG A 165 11.34 3.47 15.00
CA ARG A 165 10.32 2.58 15.51
C ARG A 165 9.09 3.41 15.86
N THR A 166 7.94 3.10 15.25
CA THR A 166 6.71 3.83 15.52
C THR A 166 6.09 3.39 16.86
N ALA A 167 5.21 4.21 17.44
CA ALA A 167 4.44 3.81 18.62
C ALA A 167 3.32 2.80 18.26
N GLY A 168 3.04 2.60 16.96
CA GLY A 168 2.02 1.67 16.48
C GLY A 168 2.47 0.21 16.54
N ARG A 169 1.51 -0.69 16.77
CA ARG A 169 1.70 -2.14 16.69
C ARG A 169 0.68 -2.75 15.73
N ARG A 170 1.01 -3.89 15.15
CA ARG A 170 0.10 -4.65 14.28
C ARG A 170 0.22 -6.14 14.56
N GLY A 171 -0.88 -6.82 14.88
CA GLY A 171 -0.83 -8.21 15.31
C GLY A 171 0.12 -8.43 16.48
N GLY A 172 0.18 -7.50 17.44
CA GLY A 172 1.12 -7.55 18.55
C GLY A 172 2.58 -7.19 18.21
N LYS A 173 2.94 -7.09 16.93
CA LYS A 173 4.31 -6.83 16.46
C LYS A 173 4.61 -5.33 16.34
N PRO A 174 5.88 -4.90 16.57
CA PRO A 174 6.27 -3.52 16.37
C PRO A 174 6.21 -3.14 14.89
N ARG A 175 6.09 -1.85 14.66
CA ARG A 175 6.11 -1.27 13.31
C ARG A 175 7.23 -0.24 13.20
N TRP A 176 7.83 -0.21 12.02
CA TRP A 176 8.86 0.76 11.67
C TRP A 176 8.34 1.71 10.61
N LEU A 177 8.78 2.96 10.67
CA LEU A 177 8.84 3.83 9.52
C LEU A 177 10.14 3.49 8.80
N VAL A 178 10.02 3.07 7.56
CA VAL A 178 11.15 2.84 6.65
C VAL A 178 11.08 3.82 5.50
N ARG A 179 12.23 4.24 4.96
CA ARG A 179 12.28 5.25 3.90
C ARG A 179 13.35 4.89 2.87
N ARG A 180 13.07 5.20 1.62
CA ARG A 180 14.01 5.18 0.51
C ARG A 180 13.98 6.53 -0.17
N THR A 181 15.14 7.21 -0.25
CA THR A 181 15.32 8.41 -1.08
C THR A 181 15.40 7.96 -2.54
N LEU A 182 14.78 8.72 -3.43
CA LEU A 182 14.80 8.50 -4.87
C LEU A 182 15.68 9.60 -5.49
N THR A 183 16.77 9.20 -6.06
CA THR A 183 17.66 10.04 -6.87
C THR A 183 17.34 9.85 -8.33
#